data_ec1e11a7e9e61630768d8471e60ef497
#
_entry.id   ec1e11a7e9e61630768d8471e60ef497
#
_cell.length_a   1.000
_cell.length_b   1.000
_cell.length_c   1.000
_cell.angle_alpha   90.00
_cell.angle_beta   90.00
_cell.angle_gamma   90.00
#
_symmetry.space_group_name_H-M   'P 1'
#
loop_
_entity.id
_entity.type
_entity.pdbx_description
1 polymer ?
#
loop_
_entity_poly.entity_id
_entity_poly.type
_entity_poly.pdbx_seq_one_letter_code
_entity_poly.pdbx_strand_id
1 'polypeptide(L)'
;MIVIAQGANATVMPEDIAALVINKGDYVLLQMEIPTQTVAAAVKMAREKGAISILNTAPFHLDAVALMADADITVANETEFDLAADAMALHGVDRKTKMSAFVAKTGKTIIVTLGADGVLAVTPLGNFSASALKITPVDTVGAGDTFCGYLGASLAQGLGLEAAMARAAAAGSLACTKAGAQPAIPLLADVLKAMA
;
A
#
# COMPACT_ATOMS: atom_id res chain seq x y z
N MET A 1 -6.04 -9.63 17.53
CA MET A 1 -5.42 -8.34 17.95
C MET A 1 -3.94 -8.56 18.04
N ILE A 2 -3.14 -7.78 17.29
CA ILE A 2 -1.68 -7.82 17.32
C ILE A 2 -1.23 -6.69 18.27
N VAL A 3 -0.45 -7.04 19.29
CA VAL A 3 0.13 -6.09 20.24
C VAL A 3 1.64 -6.07 20.02
N ILE A 4 2.19 -4.93 19.65
CA ILE A 4 3.63 -4.75 19.38
C ILE A 4 4.22 -3.70 20.31
N ALA A 5 5.47 -3.93 20.72
CA ALA A 5 6.32 -2.87 21.29
C ALA A 5 7.06 -2.21 20.12
N GLN A 6 6.98 -0.91 19.99
CA GLN A 6 7.56 -0.19 18.84
C GLN A 6 9.08 -0.39 18.71
N GLY A 7 9.79 -0.57 19.83
CA GLY A 7 11.23 -0.88 19.82
C GLY A 7 12.03 0.14 18.99
N ALA A 8 12.91 -0.36 18.12
CA ALA A 8 13.73 0.47 17.24
C ALA A 8 12.91 1.32 16.25
N ASN A 9 11.72 0.87 15.87
CA ASN A 9 10.86 1.64 14.97
C ASN A 9 10.55 3.04 15.53
N ALA A 10 10.34 3.15 16.86
CA ALA A 10 10.06 4.43 17.51
C ALA A 10 11.25 5.43 17.49
N THR A 11 12.44 4.97 17.17
CA THR A 11 13.66 5.79 17.17
C THR A 11 14.06 6.29 15.78
N VAL A 12 13.32 5.90 14.73
CA VAL A 12 13.58 6.37 13.36
C VAL A 12 13.14 7.83 13.24
N MET A 13 14.10 8.74 13.07
CA MET A 13 13.88 10.18 13.05
C MET A 13 13.93 10.75 11.63
N PRO A 14 13.37 11.95 11.38
CA PRO A 14 13.44 12.60 10.06
C PRO A 14 14.87 12.78 9.54
N GLU A 15 15.85 12.94 10.43
CA GLU A 15 17.26 13.09 10.09
C GLU A 15 17.84 11.79 9.47
N ASP A 16 17.36 10.62 9.90
CA ASP A 16 17.77 9.35 9.34
C ASP A 16 17.30 9.23 7.87
N ILE A 17 16.10 9.73 7.58
CA ILE A 17 15.55 9.76 6.22
C ILE A 17 16.34 10.74 5.33
N ALA A 18 16.76 11.89 5.87
CA ALA A 18 17.50 12.91 5.13
C ALA A 18 18.85 12.39 4.59
N ALA A 19 19.42 11.35 5.19
CA ALA A 19 20.65 10.71 4.74
C ALA A 19 20.46 9.75 3.55
N LEU A 20 19.23 9.41 3.19
CA LEU A 20 18.96 8.46 2.10
C LEU A 20 19.15 9.11 0.72
N VAL A 21 19.74 8.33 -0.20
CA VAL A 21 19.84 8.73 -1.60
C VAL A 21 18.57 8.29 -2.31
N ILE A 22 17.75 9.27 -2.69
CA ILE A 22 16.53 9.06 -3.47
C ILE A 22 16.66 9.84 -4.77
N ASN A 23 16.35 9.19 -5.89
CA ASN A 23 16.44 9.75 -7.21
C ASN A 23 15.05 9.95 -7.82
N LYS A 24 14.99 10.77 -8.85
CA LYS A 24 13.77 10.94 -9.64
C LYS A 24 13.32 9.61 -10.25
N GLY A 25 12.06 9.25 -10.03
CA GLY A 25 11.47 8.02 -10.53
C GLY A 25 11.61 6.82 -9.59
N ASP A 26 12.34 6.95 -8.48
CA ASP A 26 12.34 5.92 -7.43
C ASP A 26 10.97 5.80 -6.78
N TYR A 27 10.69 4.61 -6.21
CA TYR A 27 9.49 4.36 -5.40
C TYR A 27 9.87 4.24 -3.94
N VAL A 28 9.23 5.04 -3.10
CA VAL A 28 9.44 5.06 -1.63
C VAL A 28 8.24 4.40 -0.97
N LEU A 29 8.44 3.19 -0.41
CA LEU A 29 7.41 2.45 0.28
C LEU A 29 7.43 2.78 1.78
N LEU A 30 6.28 3.13 2.32
CA LEU A 30 6.09 3.61 3.69
C LEU A 30 4.92 2.88 4.35
N GLN A 31 5.01 2.67 5.66
CA GLN A 31 3.90 2.22 6.51
C GLN A 31 3.77 3.15 7.73
N MET A 32 2.80 2.85 8.61
CA MET A 32 2.54 3.62 9.82
C MET A 32 3.20 3.02 11.09
N GLU A 33 4.33 2.31 10.95
CA GLU A 33 5.02 1.67 12.07
C GLU A 33 6.21 2.46 12.62
N ILE A 34 6.60 3.56 11.98
CA ILE A 34 7.60 4.52 12.48
C ILE A 34 6.89 5.83 12.85
N PRO A 35 7.54 6.78 13.55
CA PRO A 35 6.89 8.04 13.93
C PRO A 35 6.28 8.76 12.73
N THR A 36 5.04 9.22 12.87
CA THR A 36 4.27 9.90 11.82
C THR A 36 5.03 11.08 11.20
N GLN A 37 5.77 11.83 12.01
CA GLN A 37 6.61 12.93 11.54
C GLN A 37 7.71 12.46 10.57
N THR A 38 8.23 11.25 10.77
CA THR A 38 9.27 10.67 9.90
C THR A 38 8.66 10.18 8.59
N VAL A 39 7.46 9.57 8.65
CA VAL A 39 6.70 9.24 7.44
C VAL A 39 6.38 10.49 6.63
N ALA A 40 5.93 11.57 7.29
CA ALA A 40 5.67 12.86 6.64
C ALA A 40 6.93 13.43 5.96
N ALA A 41 8.07 13.37 6.64
CA ALA A 41 9.36 13.81 6.09
C ALA A 41 9.75 12.99 4.84
N ALA A 42 9.53 11.67 4.86
CA ALA A 42 9.82 10.78 3.74
C ALA A 42 8.91 11.06 2.53
N VAL A 43 7.60 11.26 2.74
CA VAL A 43 6.66 11.65 1.68
C VAL A 43 7.06 12.99 1.05
N LYS A 44 7.39 13.97 1.89
CA LYS A 44 7.86 15.29 1.42
C LYS A 44 9.15 15.16 0.61
N MET A 45 10.12 14.41 1.10
CA MET A 45 11.40 14.22 0.42
C MET A 45 11.22 13.47 -0.92
N ALA A 46 10.37 12.44 -0.98
CA ALA A 46 10.05 11.76 -2.24
C ALA A 46 9.54 12.76 -3.28
N ARG A 47 8.58 13.63 -2.90
CA ARG A 47 8.03 14.68 -3.77
C ARG A 47 9.12 15.65 -4.23
N GLU A 48 9.99 16.14 -3.34
CA GLU A 48 11.06 17.08 -3.66
C GLU A 48 12.11 16.50 -4.60
N LYS A 49 12.35 15.19 -4.51
CA LYS A 49 13.29 14.45 -5.37
C LYS A 49 12.66 13.94 -6.67
N GLY A 50 11.33 14.08 -6.84
CA GLY A 50 10.60 13.54 -8.00
C GLY A 50 10.49 12.02 -7.98
N ALA A 51 10.59 11.42 -6.81
CA ALA A 51 10.25 10.03 -6.53
C ALA A 51 8.74 9.90 -6.26
N ILE A 52 8.23 8.67 -6.26
CA ILE A 52 6.82 8.35 -6.07
C ILE A 52 6.67 7.68 -4.70
N SER A 53 5.83 8.26 -3.85
CA SER A 53 5.54 7.72 -2.52
C SER A 53 4.37 6.73 -2.57
N ILE A 54 4.54 5.55 -1.96
CA ILE A 54 3.50 4.54 -1.74
C ILE A 54 3.34 4.39 -0.24
N LEU A 55 2.21 4.84 0.31
CA LEU A 55 1.88 4.73 1.73
C LEU A 55 0.91 3.58 1.95
N ASN A 56 1.31 2.57 2.71
CA ASN A 56 0.40 1.60 3.32
C ASN A 56 -0.08 2.15 4.67
N THR A 57 -1.40 2.23 4.86
CA THR A 57 -2.01 2.82 6.06
C THR A 57 -1.95 1.90 7.30
N ALA A 58 -1.38 0.72 7.18
CA ALA A 58 -1.25 -0.23 8.28
C ALA A 58 -0.06 0.08 9.20
N PRO A 59 -0.23 -0.03 10.55
CA PRO A 59 -1.50 -0.03 11.26
C PRO A 59 -2.19 1.33 11.18
N PHE A 60 -3.50 1.35 10.99
CA PHE A 60 -4.23 2.60 10.80
C PHE A 60 -4.26 3.46 12.07
N HIS A 61 -3.85 4.71 11.93
CA HIS A 61 -3.98 5.79 12.90
C HIS A 61 -4.62 7.00 12.24
N LEU A 62 -5.33 7.83 13.01
CA LEU A 62 -5.97 9.05 12.45
C LEU A 62 -4.97 10.00 11.78
N ASP A 63 -3.73 10.02 12.21
CA ASP A 63 -2.66 10.81 11.60
C ASP A 63 -2.37 10.39 10.16
N ALA A 64 -2.67 9.13 9.79
CA ALA A 64 -2.52 8.63 8.41
C ALA A 64 -3.38 9.43 7.43
N VAL A 65 -4.51 9.99 7.86
CA VAL A 65 -5.44 10.73 7.00
C VAL A 65 -4.76 11.90 6.29
N ALA A 66 -3.95 12.66 7.00
CA ALA A 66 -3.19 13.77 6.40
C ALA A 66 -2.13 13.25 5.41
N LEU A 67 -1.44 12.16 5.77
CA LEU A 67 -0.42 11.54 4.93
C LEU A 67 -1.01 10.91 3.66
N MET A 68 -2.22 10.34 3.72
CA MET A 68 -2.93 9.82 2.56
C MET A 68 -3.21 10.91 1.51
N ALA A 69 -3.48 12.14 1.94
CA ALA A 69 -3.68 13.27 1.03
C ALA A 69 -2.37 13.76 0.39
N ASP A 70 -1.24 13.47 1.01
CA ASP A 70 0.08 13.90 0.57
C ASP A 70 0.83 12.86 -0.27
N ALA A 71 0.66 11.56 0.04
CA ALA A 71 1.29 10.46 -0.69
C ALA A 71 0.73 10.34 -2.12
N ASP A 72 1.55 9.88 -3.07
CA ASP A 72 1.12 9.75 -4.47
C ASP A 72 0.19 8.55 -4.67
N ILE A 73 0.47 7.46 -3.97
CA ILE A 73 -0.35 6.24 -3.95
C ILE A 73 -0.56 5.86 -2.49
N THR A 74 -1.82 5.68 -2.11
CA THR A 74 -2.18 5.11 -0.81
C THR A 74 -2.70 3.70 -1.00
N VAL A 75 -2.23 2.76 -0.17
CA VAL A 75 -2.73 1.39 -0.07
C VAL A 75 -3.37 1.21 1.30
N ALA A 76 -4.59 0.71 1.33
CA ALA A 76 -5.33 0.42 2.55
C ALA A 76 -6.07 -0.92 2.40
N ASN A 77 -6.39 -1.59 3.50
CA ASN A 77 -7.41 -2.62 3.47
C ASN A 77 -8.81 -2.00 3.61
N GLU A 78 -9.85 -2.83 3.53
CA GLU A 78 -11.24 -2.38 3.61
C GLU A 78 -11.54 -1.58 4.87
N THR A 79 -11.13 -2.10 6.03
CA THR A 79 -11.39 -1.48 7.34
C THR A 79 -10.64 -0.16 7.49
N GLU A 80 -9.37 -0.13 7.09
CA GLU A 80 -8.53 1.07 7.14
C GLU A 80 -9.08 2.17 6.24
N PHE A 81 -9.49 1.82 5.02
CA PHE A 81 -10.08 2.78 4.11
C PHE A 81 -11.43 3.30 4.62
N ASP A 82 -12.29 2.44 5.18
CA ASP A 82 -13.58 2.85 5.71
C ASP A 82 -13.40 3.83 6.89
N LEU A 83 -12.45 3.56 7.80
CA LEU A 83 -12.08 4.48 8.89
C LEU A 83 -11.53 5.81 8.37
N ALA A 84 -10.66 5.78 7.36
CA ALA A 84 -10.13 6.98 6.74
C ALA A 84 -11.22 7.78 6.04
N ALA A 85 -12.11 7.10 5.32
CA ALA A 85 -13.23 7.73 4.60
C ALA A 85 -14.17 8.48 5.56
N ASP A 86 -14.47 7.87 6.71
CA ASP A 86 -15.29 8.50 7.75
C ASP A 86 -14.58 9.72 8.35
N ALA A 87 -13.28 9.60 8.70
CA ALA A 87 -12.48 10.71 9.22
C ALA A 87 -12.31 11.87 8.23
N MET A 88 -12.26 11.58 6.93
CA MET A 88 -12.19 12.56 5.86
C MET A 88 -13.56 13.12 5.45
N ALA A 89 -14.65 12.63 6.03
CA ALA A 89 -16.04 12.91 5.62
C ALA A 89 -16.26 12.65 4.11
N LEU A 90 -15.77 11.53 3.61
CA LEU A 90 -16.00 11.13 2.21
C LEU A 90 -17.39 10.52 2.07
N HIS A 91 -18.20 11.09 1.19
CA HIS A 91 -19.56 10.63 0.98
C HIS A 91 -19.65 9.69 -0.24
N GLY A 92 -20.48 8.66 -0.12
CA GLY A 92 -20.75 7.70 -1.19
C GLY A 92 -21.62 6.56 -0.70
N VAL A 93 -22.38 5.96 -1.64
CA VAL A 93 -23.28 4.84 -1.36
C VAL A 93 -22.54 3.51 -1.17
N ASP A 94 -21.33 3.44 -1.67
CA ASP A 94 -20.45 2.29 -1.60
C ASP A 94 -18.98 2.72 -1.48
N ARG A 95 -18.09 1.75 -1.25
CA ARG A 95 -16.65 2.00 -1.09
C ARG A 95 -16.04 2.64 -2.35
N LYS A 96 -16.41 2.17 -3.55
CA LYS A 96 -15.88 2.71 -4.80
C LYS A 96 -16.23 4.19 -4.97
N THR A 97 -17.45 4.59 -4.61
CA THR A 97 -17.87 6.00 -4.64
C THR A 97 -17.10 6.84 -3.63
N LYS A 98 -16.86 6.32 -2.41
CA LYS A 98 -16.01 6.98 -1.41
C LYS A 98 -14.56 7.10 -1.89
N MET A 99 -14.00 6.08 -2.56
CA MET A 99 -12.67 6.15 -3.19
C MET A 99 -12.62 7.23 -4.29
N SER A 100 -13.66 7.35 -5.09
CA SER A 100 -13.77 8.41 -6.10
C SER A 100 -13.83 9.80 -5.45
N ALA A 101 -14.53 9.95 -4.32
CA ALA A 101 -14.53 11.18 -3.54
C ALA A 101 -13.14 11.51 -2.96
N PHE A 102 -12.38 10.48 -2.52
CA PHE A 102 -10.99 10.65 -2.10
C PHE A 102 -10.13 11.22 -3.24
N VAL A 103 -10.20 10.61 -4.42
CA VAL A 103 -9.43 11.06 -5.60
C VAL A 103 -9.83 12.47 -6.01
N ALA A 104 -11.13 12.78 -6.04
CA ALA A 104 -11.61 14.12 -6.35
C ALA A 104 -11.12 15.18 -5.36
N LYS A 105 -11.01 14.82 -4.07
CA LYS A 105 -10.55 15.71 -3.00
C LYS A 105 -9.03 15.92 -3.01
N THR A 106 -8.25 14.87 -3.31
CA THR A 106 -6.79 14.87 -3.12
C THR A 106 -6.01 14.93 -4.43
N GLY A 107 -6.58 14.48 -5.54
CA GLY A 107 -5.88 14.26 -6.80
C GLY A 107 -4.93 13.05 -6.76
N LYS A 108 -4.99 12.22 -5.71
CA LYS A 108 -4.06 11.11 -5.47
C LYS A 108 -4.71 9.77 -5.78
N THR A 109 -3.87 8.73 -5.95
CA THR A 109 -4.34 7.36 -6.18
C THR A 109 -4.64 6.66 -4.87
N ILE A 110 -5.78 5.98 -4.78
CA ILE A 110 -6.14 5.10 -3.69
C ILE A 110 -6.31 3.67 -4.18
N ILE A 111 -5.69 2.73 -3.50
CA ILE A 111 -5.77 1.29 -3.75
C ILE A 111 -6.33 0.65 -2.48
N VAL A 112 -7.40 -0.14 -2.62
CA VAL A 112 -8.00 -0.88 -1.49
C VAL A 112 -7.91 -2.38 -1.78
N THR A 113 -7.24 -3.10 -0.88
CA THR A 113 -7.19 -4.57 -0.91
C THR A 113 -8.46 -5.14 -0.29
N LEU A 114 -9.06 -6.13 -0.95
CA LEU A 114 -10.37 -6.73 -0.64
C LEU A 114 -10.23 -8.20 -0.23
N GLY A 115 -9.07 -8.58 0.31
CA GLY A 115 -8.79 -9.96 0.69
C GLY A 115 -8.96 -10.94 -0.48
N ALA A 116 -9.84 -11.92 -0.33
CA ALA A 116 -10.10 -12.92 -1.36
C ALA A 116 -10.77 -12.36 -2.63
N ASP A 117 -11.39 -11.18 -2.54
CA ASP A 117 -12.03 -10.52 -3.68
C ASP A 117 -11.04 -9.72 -4.56
N GLY A 118 -9.77 -9.64 -4.12
CA GLY A 118 -8.71 -9.01 -4.89
C GLY A 118 -8.42 -7.57 -4.48
N VAL A 119 -8.38 -6.65 -5.44
CA VAL A 119 -7.96 -5.27 -5.21
C VAL A 119 -8.65 -4.31 -6.17
N LEU A 120 -9.00 -3.14 -5.68
CA LEU A 120 -9.60 -2.04 -6.44
C LEU A 120 -8.71 -0.80 -6.30
N ALA A 121 -8.48 -0.09 -7.41
CA ALA A 121 -7.84 1.21 -7.43
C ALA A 121 -8.74 2.24 -8.10
N VAL A 122 -8.72 3.45 -7.54
CA VAL A 122 -9.27 4.65 -8.17
C VAL A 122 -8.15 5.68 -8.28
N THR A 123 -8.00 6.22 -9.48
CA THR A 123 -6.95 7.19 -9.83
C THR A 123 -7.56 8.38 -10.55
N PRO A 124 -6.83 9.48 -10.72
CA PRO A 124 -7.27 10.59 -11.58
C PRO A 124 -7.50 10.19 -13.04
N LEU A 125 -6.93 9.07 -13.50
CA LEU A 125 -7.01 8.60 -14.88
C LEU A 125 -8.09 7.51 -15.10
N GLY A 126 -8.64 6.95 -14.03
CA GLY A 126 -9.65 5.90 -14.13
C GLY A 126 -9.60 4.89 -12.98
N ASN A 127 -10.39 3.84 -13.12
CA ASN A 127 -10.52 2.77 -12.14
C ASN A 127 -9.89 1.49 -12.68
N PHE A 128 -9.21 0.76 -11.80
CA PHE A 128 -8.57 -0.51 -12.11
C PHE A 128 -8.94 -1.54 -11.05
N SER A 129 -8.96 -2.80 -11.43
CA SER A 129 -9.18 -3.91 -10.48
C SER A 129 -8.39 -5.14 -10.90
N ALA A 130 -8.01 -5.94 -9.92
CA ALA A 130 -7.40 -7.25 -10.16
C ALA A 130 -7.95 -8.26 -9.16
N SER A 131 -8.20 -9.49 -9.62
CA SER A 131 -8.69 -10.57 -8.76
C SER A 131 -7.56 -11.16 -7.94
N ALA A 132 -7.87 -11.64 -6.74
CA ALA A 132 -6.98 -12.51 -5.99
C ALA A 132 -6.94 -13.92 -6.61
N LEU A 133 -5.85 -14.65 -6.36
CA LEU A 133 -5.82 -16.07 -6.70
C LEU A 133 -6.74 -16.85 -5.75
N LYS A 134 -7.43 -17.86 -6.28
CA LYS A 134 -8.21 -18.79 -5.47
C LYS A 134 -7.27 -19.73 -4.75
N ILE A 135 -7.10 -19.54 -3.45
CA ILE A 135 -6.21 -20.33 -2.59
C ILE A 135 -6.96 -20.80 -1.34
N THR A 136 -6.39 -21.79 -0.65
CA THR A 136 -6.76 -22.11 0.73
C THR A 136 -5.74 -21.48 1.65
N PRO A 137 -6.12 -20.46 2.45
CA PRO A 137 -5.16 -19.76 3.28
C PRO A 137 -4.71 -20.64 4.47
N VAL A 138 -3.41 -20.58 4.76
CA VAL A 138 -2.76 -21.17 5.93
C VAL A 138 -2.49 -20.09 6.97
N ASP A 139 -1.93 -18.96 6.52
CA ASP A 139 -1.60 -17.80 7.35
C ASP A 139 -1.70 -16.53 6.50
N THR A 140 -2.31 -15.47 7.03
CA THR A 140 -2.49 -14.21 6.29
C THR A 140 -1.49 -13.12 6.72
N VAL A 141 -0.60 -13.43 7.66
CA VAL A 141 0.40 -12.48 8.14
C VAL A 141 1.37 -12.11 7.01
N GLY A 142 1.60 -10.82 6.82
CA GLY A 142 2.51 -10.30 5.79
C GLY A 142 1.97 -10.32 4.35
N ALA A 143 0.71 -10.71 4.14
CA ALA A 143 0.10 -10.67 2.79
C ALA A 143 0.01 -9.24 2.24
N GLY A 144 -0.36 -8.28 3.09
CA GLY A 144 -0.40 -6.85 2.74
C GLY A 144 0.99 -6.29 2.43
N ASP A 145 2.00 -6.67 3.22
CA ASP A 145 3.39 -6.26 2.98
C ASP A 145 3.93 -6.85 1.68
N THR A 146 3.61 -8.12 1.43
CA THR A 146 3.94 -8.78 0.15
C THR A 146 3.28 -8.06 -1.02
N PHE A 147 2.00 -7.71 -0.90
CA PHE A 147 1.29 -6.92 -1.90
C PHE A 147 2.00 -5.59 -2.17
N CYS A 148 2.30 -4.81 -1.13
CA CYS A 148 2.96 -3.50 -1.26
C CYS A 148 4.37 -3.63 -1.89
N GLY A 149 5.15 -4.61 -1.46
CA GLY A 149 6.48 -4.87 -2.02
C GLY A 149 6.42 -5.22 -3.50
N TYR A 150 5.52 -6.12 -3.91
CA TYR A 150 5.32 -6.50 -5.31
C TYR A 150 4.74 -5.36 -6.16
N LEU A 151 3.84 -4.54 -5.60
CA LEU A 151 3.30 -3.36 -6.27
C LEU A 151 4.44 -2.39 -6.60
N GLY A 152 5.20 -1.97 -5.59
CA GLY A 152 6.30 -1.02 -5.76
C GLY A 152 7.37 -1.54 -6.72
N ALA A 153 7.80 -2.81 -6.56
CA ALA A 153 8.79 -3.42 -7.44
C ALA A 153 8.30 -3.54 -8.89
N SER A 154 7.01 -3.86 -9.10
CA SER A 154 6.44 -3.95 -10.46
C SER A 154 6.34 -2.59 -11.14
N LEU A 155 5.93 -1.56 -10.40
CA LEU A 155 5.91 -0.19 -10.91
C LEU A 155 7.32 0.31 -11.24
N ALA A 156 8.30 0.02 -10.38
CA ALA A 156 9.70 0.36 -10.62
C ALA A 156 10.30 -0.36 -11.84
N GLN A 157 9.77 -1.52 -12.21
CA GLN A 157 10.10 -2.23 -13.45
C GLN A 157 9.36 -1.67 -14.69
N GLY A 158 8.57 -0.61 -14.55
CA GLY A 158 7.84 0.05 -15.63
C GLY A 158 6.51 -0.62 -16.01
N LEU A 159 5.95 -1.52 -15.18
CA LEU A 159 4.60 -2.04 -15.42
C LEU A 159 3.56 -0.95 -15.20
N GLY A 160 2.52 -0.94 -16.02
CA GLY A 160 1.33 -0.13 -15.74
C GLY A 160 0.62 -0.58 -14.45
N LEU A 161 -0.13 0.33 -13.84
CA LEU A 161 -0.76 0.11 -12.52
C LEU A 161 -1.60 -1.16 -12.47
N GLU A 162 -2.41 -1.44 -13.49
CA GLU A 162 -3.27 -2.62 -13.54
C GLU A 162 -2.45 -3.93 -13.50
N ALA A 163 -1.40 -4.03 -14.31
CA ALA A 163 -0.53 -5.20 -14.34
C ALA A 163 0.28 -5.34 -13.03
N ALA A 164 0.73 -4.22 -12.46
CA ALA A 164 1.41 -4.21 -11.16
C ALA A 164 0.49 -4.68 -10.02
N MET A 165 -0.76 -4.23 -10.02
CA MET A 165 -1.78 -4.67 -9.05
C MET A 165 -2.11 -6.16 -9.20
N ALA A 166 -2.27 -6.64 -10.43
CA ALA A 166 -2.54 -8.06 -10.68
C ALA A 166 -1.39 -8.95 -10.16
N ARG A 167 -0.14 -8.56 -10.41
CA ARG A 167 1.04 -9.26 -9.89
C ARG A 167 1.11 -9.20 -8.36
N ALA A 168 0.85 -8.05 -7.78
CA ALA A 168 0.84 -7.85 -6.33
C ALA A 168 -0.27 -8.66 -5.64
N ALA A 169 -1.48 -8.71 -6.22
CA ALA A 169 -2.58 -9.51 -5.70
C ALA A 169 -2.28 -11.02 -5.75
N ALA A 170 -1.67 -11.48 -6.84
CA ALA A 170 -1.23 -12.87 -6.95
C ALA A 170 -0.15 -13.21 -5.92
N ALA A 171 0.82 -12.32 -5.71
CA ALA A 171 1.87 -12.50 -4.73
C ALA A 171 1.33 -12.53 -3.29
N GLY A 172 0.44 -11.59 -2.93
CA GLY A 172 -0.22 -11.57 -1.63
C GLY A 172 -1.05 -12.83 -1.37
N SER A 173 -1.76 -13.32 -2.40
CA SER A 173 -2.50 -14.58 -2.31
C SER A 173 -1.56 -15.77 -2.04
N LEU A 174 -0.45 -15.88 -2.78
CA LEU A 174 0.53 -16.97 -2.58
C LEU A 174 1.20 -16.90 -1.21
N ALA A 175 1.48 -15.71 -0.69
CA ALA A 175 2.00 -15.55 0.66
C ALA A 175 1.08 -16.18 1.71
N CYS A 176 -0.24 -16.08 1.53
CA CYS A 176 -1.20 -16.71 2.42
C CYS A 176 -1.17 -18.25 2.43
N THR A 177 -0.49 -18.90 1.51
CA THR A 177 -0.44 -20.39 1.42
C THR A 177 0.63 -21.03 2.31
N LYS A 178 1.43 -20.23 3.01
CA LYS A 178 2.52 -20.69 3.90
C LYS A 178 2.44 -19.97 5.24
N ALA A 179 2.97 -20.59 6.28
CA ALA A 179 3.06 -19.98 7.59
C ALA A 179 4.19 -18.94 7.66
N GLY A 180 3.95 -17.88 8.42
CA GLY A 180 4.90 -16.80 8.70
C GLY A 180 4.88 -15.69 7.65
N ALA A 181 5.45 -14.53 7.98
CA ALA A 181 5.48 -13.35 7.11
C ALA A 181 6.59 -13.44 6.05
N GLN A 182 7.83 -13.12 6.43
CA GLN A 182 8.97 -13.11 5.48
C GLN A 182 9.22 -14.46 4.79
N PRO A 183 9.19 -15.63 5.47
CA PRO A 183 9.39 -16.93 4.81
C PRO A 183 8.30 -17.30 3.81
N ALA A 184 7.12 -16.68 3.90
CA ALA A 184 5.98 -16.93 3.03
C ALA A 184 6.03 -16.12 1.72
N ILE A 185 6.87 -15.07 1.63
CA ILE A 185 6.97 -14.23 0.42
C ILE A 185 7.36 -15.10 -0.78
N PRO A 186 6.54 -15.17 -1.84
CA PRO A 186 6.82 -15.99 -3.00
C PRO A 186 7.97 -15.42 -3.85
N LEU A 187 8.65 -16.28 -4.61
CA LEU A 187 9.56 -15.82 -5.65
C LEU A 187 8.78 -15.32 -6.87
N LEU A 188 9.35 -14.39 -7.63
CA LEU A 188 8.70 -13.85 -8.83
C LEU A 188 8.32 -14.94 -9.84
N ALA A 189 9.16 -15.96 -10.00
CA ALA A 189 8.88 -17.09 -10.90
C ALA A 189 7.60 -17.86 -10.51
N ASP A 190 7.36 -18.03 -9.20
CA ASP A 190 6.16 -18.70 -8.69
C ASP A 190 4.91 -17.84 -8.92
N VAL A 191 5.04 -16.52 -8.73
CA VAL A 191 3.94 -15.57 -9.00
C VAL A 191 3.57 -15.58 -10.47
N LEU A 192 4.54 -15.47 -11.38
CA LEU A 192 4.29 -15.47 -12.82
C LEU A 192 3.67 -16.80 -13.29
N LYS A 193 4.11 -17.93 -12.73
CA LYS A 193 3.53 -19.25 -13.01
C LYS A 193 2.08 -19.35 -12.55
N ALA A 194 1.74 -18.77 -11.40
CA ALA A 194 0.37 -18.82 -10.87
C ALA A 194 -0.59 -17.88 -11.62
N MET A 195 -0.08 -16.89 -12.36
CA MET A 195 -0.85 -15.96 -13.19
C MET A 195 -1.06 -16.44 -14.63
N ALA A 196 -0.32 -17.46 -15.08
CA ALA A 196 -0.43 -18.04 -16.41
C ALA A 196 -1.63 -18.97 -16.55
#